data_738da9976b5ba9b9a2b052c404518edd
#
_entry.id   738da9976b5ba9b9a2b052c404518edd
#
_cell.length_a   1.000
_cell.length_b   1.000
_cell.length_c   1.000
_cell.angle_alpha   90.00
_cell.angle_beta   90.00
_cell.angle_gamma   90.00
#
_symmetry.space_group_name_H-M   'P 1'
#
loop_
_entity.id
_entity.type
_entity.pdbx_description
1 polymer ?
#
loop_
_entity_poly.entity_id
_entity_poly.type
_entity_poly.pdbx_seq_one_letter_code
_entity_poly.pdbx_strand_id
1 'polypeptide(L)'
;MEETDEGAAPEGSTLSGTPNAAPTGDDGGAYGQPEVQYAKRSAVPVIIGAIYSLFQVLAVLASLAVVLGGALLSSFASEVGDGAAEAGILVTVVGVFMLALSCVGVYAGVLMIQYKKQGIHIALGLLAVGVVMELIMNVALELPVTDGFAGSLATSGICAALVAIPLLVSSISDQME
;
A
#
# COMPACT_ATOMS: atom_id res chain seq x y z
N MET A 1 54.53 -37.76 -28.27
CA MET A 1 54.63 -36.43 -27.63
C MET A 1 53.28 -36.15 -27.10
N GLU A 2 53.20 -36.42 -25.83
CA GLU A 2 52.12 -36.20 -24.94
C GLU A 2 51.93 -34.68 -24.67
N GLU A 3 50.73 -34.18 -24.62
CA GLU A 3 50.40 -33.04 -23.81
C GLU A 3 48.99 -33.23 -23.22
N THR A 4 49.01 -33.43 -21.94
CA THR A 4 47.95 -33.55 -21.00
C THR A 4 47.21 -32.21 -20.87
N ASP A 5 45.92 -32.20 -21.16
CA ASP A 5 45.03 -31.08 -20.88
C ASP A 5 44.44 -31.25 -19.46
N GLU A 6 44.88 -30.36 -18.58
CA GLU A 6 44.56 -30.31 -17.18
C GLU A 6 43.19 -29.63 -17.01
N GLY A 7 42.21 -30.42 -16.64
CA GLY A 7 40.85 -29.96 -16.37
C GLY A 7 40.76 -28.95 -15.20
N ALA A 8 40.31 -27.77 -15.50
CA ALA A 8 39.96 -26.76 -14.50
C ALA A 8 38.73 -27.19 -13.72
N ALA A 9 38.89 -27.41 -12.43
CA ALA A 9 37.81 -27.65 -11.49
C ALA A 9 36.94 -26.37 -11.32
N PRO A 10 35.61 -26.49 -11.21
CA PRO A 10 34.78 -25.34 -10.89
C PRO A 10 35.03 -24.89 -9.45
N GLU A 11 35.38 -23.62 -9.30
CA GLU A 11 35.55 -22.98 -8.01
C GLU A 11 34.21 -23.02 -7.24
N GLY A 12 34.24 -23.76 -6.14
CA GLY A 12 33.12 -23.84 -5.21
C GLY A 12 32.82 -22.50 -4.56
N SER A 13 31.57 -22.09 -4.64
CA SER A 13 31.03 -20.98 -3.87
C SER A 13 31.25 -21.24 -2.39
N THR A 14 32.20 -20.51 -1.81
CA THR A 14 32.41 -20.49 -0.36
C THR A 14 31.23 -19.82 0.32
N LEU A 15 30.32 -20.63 0.86
CA LEU A 15 29.35 -20.20 1.87
C LEU A 15 30.15 -19.73 3.09
N SER A 16 30.43 -18.43 3.16
CA SER A 16 30.99 -17.78 4.34
C SER A 16 29.93 -17.67 5.43
N GLY A 17 29.60 -18.78 6.06
CA GLY A 17 28.89 -18.82 7.31
C GLY A 17 29.91 -18.92 8.41
N THR A 18 30.09 -17.91 9.21
CA THR A 18 30.91 -17.95 10.44
C THR A 18 30.36 -19.07 11.33
N PRO A 19 31.15 -20.11 11.66
CA PRO A 19 30.68 -21.12 12.58
C PRO A 19 30.57 -20.48 13.97
N ASN A 20 29.35 -20.31 14.44
CA ASN A 20 29.10 -19.94 15.83
C ASN A 20 29.66 -21.07 16.72
N ALA A 21 30.54 -20.70 17.64
CA ALA A 21 31.18 -21.64 18.56
C ALA A 21 30.13 -22.51 19.26
N ALA A 22 30.26 -23.81 19.13
CA ALA A 22 29.44 -24.77 19.81
C ALA A 22 29.60 -24.62 21.34
N PRO A 23 28.50 -24.60 22.11
CA PRO A 23 28.61 -24.80 23.55
C PRO A 23 29.00 -26.27 23.79
N THR A 24 30.17 -26.45 24.42
CA THR A 24 30.60 -27.73 24.99
C THR A 24 29.69 -28.08 26.15
N GLY A 25 28.70 -28.91 25.92
CA GLY A 25 27.84 -29.54 26.92
C GLY A 25 27.60 -30.95 26.49
N ASP A 26 28.32 -31.87 27.13
CA ASP A 26 28.18 -33.31 27.08
C ASP A 26 26.84 -33.68 27.69
N ASP A 27 25.87 -34.11 26.86
CA ASP A 27 24.81 -35.02 27.27
C ASP A 27 24.04 -35.60 26.06
N GLY A 28 23.87 -36.88 26.11
CA GLY A 28 23.45 -37.82 25.11
C GLY A 28 22.23 -37.50 24.22
N GLY A 29 22.43 -37.82 22.95
CA GLY A 29 21.42 -38.44 22.10
C GLY A 29 20.04 -37.79 21.98
N ALA A 30 19.96 -36.59 21.38
CA ALA A 30 18.73 -36.19 20.71
C ALA A 30 19.15 -35.72 19.31
N TYR A 31 18.57 -36.33 18.29
CA TYR A 31 18.67 -35.85 16.92
C TYR A 31 18.24 -34.40 16.90
N GLY A 32 19.22 -33.47 16.86
CA GLY A 32 18.95 -32.05 16.78
C GLY A 32 18.16 -31.77 15.52
N GLN A 33 16.86 -31.59 15.67
CA GLN A 33 16.07 -30.99 14.61
C GLN A 33 16.73 -29.66 14.29
N PRO A 34 17.03 -29.36 13.02
CA PRO A 34 17.55 -28.06 12.67
C PRO A 34 16.55 -27.04 13.20
N GLU A 35 16.97 -26.22 14.15
CA GLU A 35 16.19 -25.11 14.66
C GLU A 35 15.90 -24.23 13.44
N VAL A 36 14.71 -24.38 12.89
CA VAL A 36 14.23 -23.52 11.82
C VAL A 36 14.13 -22.13 12.44
N GLN A 37 15.23 -21.37 12.36
CA GLN A 37 15.19 -19.96 12.70
C GLN A 37 14.21 -19.28 11.75
N TYR A 38 12.96 -19.20 12.19
CA TYR A 38 11.98 -18.35 11.53
C TYR A 38 12.56 -16.93 11.54
N ALA A 39 13.08 -16.49 10.42
CA ALA A 39 13.50 -15.11 10.25
C ALA A 39 12.32 -14.24 10.69
N LYS A 40 12.49 -13.52 11.81
CA LYS A 40 11.43 -12.74 12.43
C LYS A 40 11.04 -11.64 11.43
N ARG A 41 9.95 -11.87 10.69
CA ARG A 41 9.45 -10.91 9.70
C ARG A 41 9.12 -9.60 10.41
N SER A 42 9.49 -8.48 9.81
CA SER A 42 9.19 -7.17 10.33
C SER A 42 7.67 -6.96 10.42
N ALA A 43 7.16 -6.47 11.54
CA ALA A 43 5.73 -6.16 11.69
C ALA A 43 5.32 -4.85 10.99
N VAL A 44 6.29 -4.07 10.49
CA VAL A 44 6.04 -2.74 9.91
C VAL A 44 5.06 -2.77 8.74
N PRO A 45 5.20 -3.64 7.72
CA PRO A 45 4.24 -3.69 6.61
C PRO A 45 2.82 -4.04 7.05
N VAL A 46 2.69 -4.92 8.06
CA VAL A 46 1.39 -5.33 8.60
C VAL A 46 0.70 -4.16 9.30
N ILE A 47 1.44 -3.42 10.13
CA ILE A 47 0.89 -2.26 10.87
C ILE A 47 0.47 -1.17 9.88
N ILE A 48 1.34 -0.82 8.93
CA ILE A 48 1.03 0.20 7.92
C ILE A 48 -0.14 -0.24 7.05
N GLY A 49 -0.15 -1.48 6.57
CA GLY A 49 -1.23 -2.04 5.78
C GLY A 49 -2.56 -2.08 6.52
N ALA A 50 -2.56 -2.41 7.82
CA ALA A 50 -3.76 -2.43 8.65
C ALA A 50 -4.33 -1.02 8.87
N ILE A 51 -3.48 -0.04 9.20
CA ILE A 51 -3.89 1.36 9.35
C ILE A 51 -4.44 1.89 8.02
N TYR A 52 -3.73 1.65 6.92
CA TYR A 52 -4.15 2.06 5.59
C TYR A 52 -5.51 1.44 5.21
N SER A 53 -5.69 0.13 5.42
CA SER A 53 -6.97 -0.56 5.18
C SER A 53 -8.10 0.03 6.01
N LEU A 54 -7.86 0.36 7.27
CA LEU A 54 -8.88 0.97 8.14
C LEU A 54 -9.35 2.31 7.59
N PHE A 55 -8.42 3.18 7.17
CA PHE A 55 -8.76 4.45 6.54
C PHE A 55 -9.52 4.26 5.23
N GLN A 56 -9.17 3.26 4.43
CA GLN A 56 -9.88 2.96 3.19
C GLN A 56 -11.29 2.42 3.43
N VAL A 57 -11.53 1.63 4.47
CA VAL A 57 -12.87 1.21 4.87
C VAL A 57 -13.74 2.41 5.27
N LEU A 58 -13.17 3.37 6.03
CA LEU A 58 -13.86 4.61 6.35
C LEU A 58 -14.17 5.43 5.08
N ALA A 59 -13.24 5.47 4.12
CA ALA A 59 -13.45 6.12 2.83
C ALA A 59 -14.55 5.45 2.00
N VAL A 60 -14.69 4.11 2.05
CA VAL A 60 -15.82 3.38 1.44
C VAL A 60 -17.14 3.81 2.06
N LEU A 61 -17.22 3.90 3.38
CA LEU A 61 -18.44 4.36 4.06
C LEU A 61 -18.79 5.81 3.71
N ALA A 62 -17.77 6.68 3.67
CA ALA A 62 -17.96 8.08 3.29
C ALA A 62 -18.43 8.21 1.83
N SER A 63 -17.85 7.46 0.89
CA SER A 63 -18.25 7.48 -0.51
C SER A 63 -19.66 6.93 -0.72
N LEU A 64 -20.08 5.93 0.04
CA LEU A 64 -21.47 5.46 0.06
C LEU A 64 -22.42 6.57 0.51
N ALA A 65 -22.07 7.33 1.55
CA ALA A 65 -22.88 8.46 1.99
C ALA A 65 -23.00 9.55 0.92
N VAL A 66 -21.90 9.80 0.18
CA VAL A 66 -21.90 10.75 -0.97
C VAL A 66 -22.81 10.25 -2.10
N VAL A 67 -22.73 8.97 -2.46
CA VAL A 67 -23.61 8.39 -3.49
C VAL A 67 -25.08 8.50 -3.10
N LEU A 68 -25.42 8.14 -1.86
CA LEU A 68 -26.79 8.23 -1.36
C LEU A 68 -27.25 9.69 -1.30
N GLY A 69 -26.40 10.60 -0.82
CA GLY A 69 -26.71 12.03 -0.78
C GLY A 69 -26.96 12.63 -2.16
N GLY A 70 -26.15 12.27 -3.14
CA GLY A 70 -26.34 12.70 -4.53
C GLY A 70 -27.64 12.14 -5.14
N ALA A 71 -27.94 10.86 -4.89
CA ALA A 71 -29.17 10.24 -5.35
C ALA A 71 -30.42 10.87 -4.71
N LEU A 72 -30.36 11.18 -3.42
CA LEU A 72 -31.45 11.91 -2.73
C LEU A 72 -31.60 13.31 -3.30
N LEU A 73 -30.52 14.06 -3.48
CA LEU A 73 -30.54 15.40 -4.06
C LEU A 73 -31.23 15.41 -5.43
N SER A 74 -30.87 14.44 -6.29
CA SER A 74 -31.49 14.31 -7.61
C SER A 74 -32.96 13.92 -7.56
N SER A 75 -33.39 13.15 -6.55
CA SER A 75 -34.82 12.76 -6.39
C SER A 75 -35.69 13.90 -5.88
N PHE A 76 -35.15 14.81 -5.09
CA PHE A 76 -35.86 16.01 -4.60
C PHE A 76 -35.61 17.26 -5.46
N ALA A 77 -35.08 17.10 -6.65
CA ALA A 77 -34.70 18.22 -7.53
C ALA A 77 -35.87 19.17 -7.83
N SER A 78 -37.11 18.65 -7.98
CA SER A 78 -38.29 19.46 -8.21
C SER A 78 -38.66 20.38 -7.07
N GLU A 79 -38.24 20.06 -5.84
CA GLU A 79 -38.50 20.84 -4.61
C GLU A 79 -37.36 21.81 -4.28
N VAL A 80 -36.14 21.48 -4.69
CA VAL A 80 -34.91 22.24 -4.37
C VAL A 80 -34.65 23.37 -5.37
N GLY A 81 -35.04 23.18 -6.64
CA GLY A 81 -34.93 24.19 -7.69
C GLY A 81 -34.12 23.69 -8.91
N ASP A 82 -34.04 24.57 -9.92
CA ASP A 82 -33.35 24.30 -11.17
C ASP A 82 -31.87 24.04 -10.92
N GLY A 83 -31.34 22.95 -11.53
CA GLY A 83 -29.95 22.53 -11.40
C GLY A 83 -29.67 21.52 -10.29
N ALA A 84 -30.59 21.31 -9.32
CA ALA A 84 -30.38 20.31 -8.26
C ALA A 84 -30.29 18.89 -8.80
N ALA A 85 -30.99 18.57 -9.88
CA ALA A 85 -30.92 17.28 -10.55
C ALA A 85 -29.53 17.03 -11.15
N GLU A 86 -28.98 18.01 -11.86
CA GLU A 86 -27.65 17.91 -12.47
C GLU A 86 -26.55 17.80 -11.40
N ALA A 87 -26.64 18.62 -10.37
CA ALA A 87 -25.73 18.55 -9.23
C ALA A 87 -25.79 17.19 -8.52
N GLY A 88 -26.99 16.65 -8.29
CA GLY A 88 -27.19 15.34 -7.69
C GLY A 88 -26.60 14.19 -8.52
N ILE A 89 -26.77 14.23 -9.83
CA ILE A 89 -26.17 13.26 -10.76
C ILE A 89 -24.64 13.34 -10.70
N LEU A 90 -24.08 14.55 -10.77
CA LEU A 90 -22.65 14.77 -10.73
C LEU A 90 -22.04 14.22 -9.41
N VAL A 91 -22.65 14.57 -8.26
CA VAL A 91 -22.24 14.09 -6.95
C VAL A 91 -22.30 12.56 -6.87
N THR A 92 -23.36 11.95 -7.43
CA THR A 92 -23.52 10.48 -7.47
C THR A 92 -22.41 9.85 -8.30
N VAL A 93 -22.11 10.36 -9.49
CA VAL A 93 -21.04 9.83 -10.37
C VAL A 93 -19.67 9.93 -9.68
N VAL A 94 -19.36 11.08 -9.10
CA VAL A 94 -18.12 11.27 -8.33
C VAL A 94 -18.07 10.30 -7.14
N GLY A 95 -19.15 10.14 -6.42
CA GLY A 95 -19.25 9.22 -5.29
C GLY A 95 -19.00 7.77 -5.70
N VAL A 96 -19.57 7.31 -6.82
CA VAL A 96 -19.33 5.96 -7.36
C VAL A 96 -17.86 5.77 -7.75
N PHE A 97 -17.25 6.77 -8.37
CA PHE A 97 -15.84 6.73 -8.73
C PHE A 97 -14.94 6.64 -7.47
N MET A 98 -15.21 7.47 -6.47
CA MET A 98 -14.50 7.43 -5.17
C MET A 98 -14.69 6.09 -4.45
N LEU A 99 -15.88 5.50 -4.53
CA LEU A 99 -16.17 4.17 -3.98
C LEU A 99 -15.28 3.11 -4.64
N ALA A 100 -15.18 3.12 -5.96
CA ALA A 100 -14.33 2.19 -6.70
C ALA A 100 -12.85 2.33 -6.30
N LEU A 101 -12.33 3.56 -6.22
CA LEU A 101 -10.95 3.81 -5.78
C LEU A 101 -10.71 3.34 -4.34
N SER A 102 -11.67 3.57 -3.43
CA SER A 102 -11.55 3.13 -2.04
C SER A 102 -11.55 1.60 -1.92
N CYS A 103 -12.34 0.89 -2.72
CA CYS A 103 -12.30 -0.58 -2.77
C CYS A 103 -10.92 -1.10 -3.24
N VAL A 104 -10.34 -0.48 -4.26
CA VAL A 104 -8.96 -0.81 -4.69
C VAL A 104 -7.95 -0.48 -3.60
N GLY A 105 -8.18 0.59 -2.83
CA GLY A 105 -7.36 0.95 -1.68
C GLY A 105 -7.40 -0.09 -0.57
N VAL A 106 -8.57 -0.63 -0.23
CA VAL A 106 -8.70 -1.76 0.73
C VAL A 106 -7.89 -2.97 0.24
N TYR A 107 -8.03 -3.31 -1.05
CA TYR A 107 -7.26 -4.40 -1.65
C TYR A 107 -5.74 -4.18 -1.55
N ALA A 108 -5.28 -2.95 -1.84
CA ALA A 108 -3.87 -2.59 -1.69
C ALA A 108 -3.36 -2.77 -0.25
N GLY A 109 -4.15 -2.35 0.75
CA GLY A 109 -3.83 -2.56 2.15
C GLY A 109 -3.73 -4.03 2.55
N VAL A 110 -4.63 -4.89 2.04
CA VAL A 110 -4.55 -6.34 2.25
C VAL A 110 -3.28 -6.94 1.63
N LEU A 111 -2.87 -6.48 0.44
CA LEU A 111 -1.62 -6.91 -0.19
C LEU A 111 -0.39 -6.51 0.65
N MET A 112 -0.40 -5.33 1.27
CA MET A 112 0.68 -4.91 2.17
C MET A 112 0.78 -5.81 3.41
N ILE A 113 -0.36 -6.20 4.00
CA ILE A 113 -0.42 -7.15 5.13
C ILE A 113 0.15 -8.51 4.70
N GLN A 114 -0.02 -8.90 3.44
CA GLN A 114 0.53 -10.13 2.86
C GLN A 114 1.99 -10.01 2.42
N TYR A 115 2.69 -8.93 2.76
CA TYR A 115 4.08 -8.66 2.36
C TYR A 115 4.30 -8.58 0.84
N LYS A 116 3.30 -8.16 0.06
CA LYS A 116 3.43 -7.99 -1.39
C LYS A 116 3.79 -6.54 -1.73
N LYS A 117 4.90 -6.33 -2.41
CA LYS A 117 5.36 -5.01 -2.92
C LYS A 117 4.30 -4.31 -3.77
N GLN A 118 3.52 -5.10 -4.52
CA GLN A 118 2.44 -4.58 -5.37
C GLN A 118 1.44 -3.73 -4.58
N GLY A 119 1.14 -4.08 -3.32
CA GLY A 119 0.23 -3.31 -2.49
C GLY A 119 0.68 -1.86 -2.30
N ILE A 120 1.99 -1.66 -2.10
CA ILE A 120 2.57 -0.32 -1.92
C ILE A 120 2.50 0.49 -3.22
N HIS A 121 2.82 -0.13 -4.38
CA HIS A 121 2.74 0.55 -5.66
C HIS A 121 1.30 0.97 -5.99
N ILE A 122 0.31 0.11 -5.73
CA ILE A 122 -1.11 0.42 -5.92
C ILE A 122 -1.51 1.58 -5.00
N ALA A 123 -1.12 1.54 -3.72
CA ALA A 123 -1.45 2.60 -2.77
C ALA A 123 -0.84 3.95 -3.17
N LEU A 124 0.42 3.98 -3.59
CA LEU A 124 1.07 5.19 -4.10
C LEU A 124 0.38 5.70 -5.38
N GLY A 125 0.00 4.80 -6.28
CA GLY A 125 -0.78 5.14 -7.47
C GLY A 125 -2.13 5.78 -7.13
N LEU A 126 -2.86 5.22 -6.15
CA LEU A 126 -4.12 5.77 -5.68
C LEU A 126 -3.97 7.16 -5.04
N LEU A 127 -2.90 7.37 -4.26
CA LEU A 127 -2.59 8.70 -3.71
C LEU A 127 -2.34 9.72 -4.82
N ALA A 128 -1.58 9.35 -5.85
CA ALA A 128 -1.34 10.22 -7.00
C ALA A 128 -2.65 10.55 -7.75
N VAL A 129 -3.50 9.55 -7.99
CA VAL A 129 -4.83 9.74 -8.59
C VAL A 129 -5.69 10.67 -7.72
N GLY A 130 -5.67 10.50 -6.40
CA GLY A 130 -6.39 11.35 -5.45
C GLY A 130 -5.99 12.82 -5.57
N VAL A 131 -4.69 13.12 -5.60
CA VAL A 131 -4.16 14.48 -5.77
C VAL A 131 -4.59 15.08 -7.12
N VAL A 132 -4.54 14.30 -8.20
CA VAL A 132 -4.98 14.76 -9.53
C VAL A 132 -6.48 15.07 -9.53
N MET A 133 -7.29 14.19 -8.94
CA MET A 133 -8.73 14.41 -8.85
C MET A 133 -9.08 15.64 -8.02
N GLU A 134 -8.37 15.87 -6.92
CA GLU A 134 -8.55 17.06 -6.10
C GLU A 134 -8.21 18.33 -6.88
N LEU A 135 -7.11 18.31 -7.64
CA LEU A 135 -6.73 19.45 -8.51
C LEU A 135 -7.83 19.73 -9.54
N ILE A 136 -8.35 18.69 -10.21
CA ILE A 136 -9.43 18.81 -11.20
C ILE A 136 -10.68 19.41 -10.54
N MET A 137 -11.07 18.93 -9.36
CA MET A 137 -12.25 19.42 -8.65
C MET A 137 -12.09 20.89 -8.21
N ASN A 138 -10.91 21.26 -7.71
CA ASN A 138 -10.64 22.64 -7.32
C ASN A 138 -10.72 23.60 -8.52
N VAL A 139 -10.18 23.20 -9.68
CA VAL A 139 -10.25 24.00 -10.92
C VAL A 139 -11.72 24.04 -11.43
N ALA A 140 -12.44 22.93 -11.42
CA ALA A 140 -13.81 22.86 -11.92
C ALA A 140 -14.81 23.67 -11.07
N LEU A 141 -14.55 23.78 -9.77
CA LEU A 141 -15.40 24.53 -8.83
C LEU A 141 -14.93 25.96 -8.58
N GLU A 142 -13.92 26.43 -9.32
CA GLU A 142 -13.31 27.77 -9.17
C GLU A 142 -12.91 28.10 -7.72
N LEU A 143 -12.57 27.07 -6.93
CA LEU A 143 -12.15 27.25 -5.55
C LEU A 143 -10.73 27.82 -5.48
N PRO A 144 -10.43 28.71 -4.52
CA PRO A 144 -9.09 29.23 -4.35
C PRO A 144 -8.12 28.08 -4.03
N VAL A 145 -7.18 27.81 -4.94
CA VAL A 145 -6.23 26.70 -4.87
C VAL A 145 -5.29 26.82 -3.66
N THR A 146 -5.21 27.98 -3.01
CA THR A 146 -4.15 28.31 -2.06
C THR A 146 -4.38 27.76 -0.63
N ASP A 147 -5.60 27.76 -0.10
CA ASP A 147 -5.80 27.52 1.34
C ASP A 147 -6.12 26.05 1.70
N GLY A 148 -6.79 25.31 0.81
CA GLY A 148 -7.12 23.89 1.03
C GLY A 148 -6.13 22.93 0.39
N PHE A 149 -5.69 23.24 -0.84
CA PHE A 149 -4.85 22.38 -1.66
C PHE A 149 -3.45 22.18 -1.06
N ALA A 150 -2.82 23.23 -0.52
CA ALA A 150 -1.51 23.10 0.11
C ALA A 150 -1.53 22.16 1.33
N GLY A 151 -2.58 22.24 2.15
CA GLY A 151 -2.79 21.35 3.30
C GLY A 151 -3.02 19.89 2.86
N SER A 152 -3.85 19.68 1.84
CA SER A 152 -4.12 18.37 1.29
C SER A 152 -2.88 17.76 0.64
N LEU A 153 -2.11 18.53 -0.13
CA LEU A 153 -0.87 18.08 -0.73
C LEU A 153 0.17 17.71 0.33
N ALA A 154 0.30 18.50 1.40
CA ALA A 154 1.19 18.18 2.51
C ALA A 154 0.76 16.88 3.21
N THR A 155 -0.53 16.70 3.49
CA THR A 155 -1.07 15.48 4.10
C THR A 155 -0.86 14.27 3.20
N SER A 156 -1.15 14.39 1.90
CA SER A 156 -0.94 13.33 0.91
C SER A 156 0.55 12.97 0.78
N GLY A 157 1.44 13.97 0.84
CA GLY A 157 2.89 13.75 0.83
C GLY A 157 3.38 12.99 2.06
N ILE A 158 2.89 13.35 3.25
CA ILE A 158 3.19 12.61 4.49
C ILE A 158 2.68 11.18 4.41
N CYS A 159 1.44 10.96 3.96
CA CYS A 159 0.87 9.63 3.77
C CYS A 159 1.67 8.81 2.76
N ALA A 160 2.07 9.41 1.63
CA ALA A 160 2.90 8.75 0.62
C ALA A 160 4.26 8.34 1.19
N ALA A 161 4.90 9.24 1.97
CA ALA A 161 6.16 8.93 2.64
C ALA A 161 6.02 7.76 3.62
N LEU A 162 4.98 7.75 4.46
CA LEU A 162 4.70 6.67 5.40
C LEU A 162 4.48 5.33 4.69
N VAL A 163 3.70 5.33 3.60
CA VAL A 163 3.44 4.13 2.80
C VAL A 163 4.70 3.65 2.08
N ALA A 164 5.61 4.55 1.70
CA ALA A 164 6.87 4.22 1.04
C ALA A 164 7.95 3.68 2.00
N ILE A 165 7.84 3.89 3.32
CA ILE A 165 8.85 3.44 4.30
C ILE A 165 9.26 1.97 4.09
N PRO A 166 8.34 0.99 3.93
CA PRO A 166 8.73 -0.41 3.75
C PRO A 166 9.57 -0.67 2.49
N LEU A 167 9.45 0.18 1.45
CA LEU A 167 10.28 0.07 0.25
C LEU A 167 11.66 0.72 0.44
N LEU A 168 11.75 1.78 1.23
CA LEU A 168 12.99 2.54 1.45
C LEU A 168 13.94 1.83 2.40
N VAL A 169 13.42 1.00 3.30
CA VAL A 169 14.23 0.24 4.25
C VAL A 169 14.55 -1.13 3.64
N SER A 170 15.79 -1.31 3.18
CA SER A 170 16.23 -2.54 2.47
C SER A 170 15.93 -3.82 3.27
N SER A 171 16.18 -3.81 4.58
CA SER A 171 15.91 -4.98 5.44
C SER A 171 14.43 -5.38 5.51
N ILE A 172 13.51 -4.48 5.22
CA ILE A 172 12.06 -4.74 5.15
C ILE A 172 11.67 -5.09 3.72
N SER A 173 12.20 -4.35 2.74
CA SER A 173 11.95 -4.58 1.32
C SER A 173 12.34 -6.00 0.88
N ASP A 174 13.44 -6.54 1.42
CA ASP A 174 13.93 -7.90 1.10
C ASP A 174 13.01 -9.00 1.66
N GLN A 175 12.15 -8.68 2.63
CA GLN A 175 11.15 -9.59 3.21
C GLN A 175 9.81 -9.58 2.44
N MET A 176 9.65 -8.66 1.49
CA MET A 176 8.45 -8.51 0.68
C MET A 176 8.66 -9.13 -0.71
N GLU A 177 7.63 -9.80 -1.21
CA GLU A 177 7.56 -10.41 -2.55
C GLU A 177 6.91 -9.49 -3.58
#